data_8e6d874d65e71fc080b5e5fe21b93685
#
_entry.id   8e6d874d65e71fc080b5e5fe21b93685
#
_cell.length_a   1.000
_cell.length_b   1.000
_cell.length_c   1.000
_cell.angle_alpha   90.00
_cell.angle_beta   90.00
_cell.angle_gamma   90.00
#
_symmetry.space_group_name_H-M   'P 1'
#
loop_
_entity.id
_entity.type
_entity.pdbx_description
1 polymer ?
#
loop_
_entity_poly.entity_id
_entity_poly.type
_entity_poly.pdbx_seq_one_letter_code
_entity_poly.pdbx_strand_id
1 'polypeptide(L)'
;MLEKPDLQDEKLIACLWDAYGLLGVQVAFLPLGVDPNAGVYRAVADDATSYFVKVRRGVFDEISVALPKLLNDQGITHVIAPLTTKTGQLWAHLDIFTVILYPFVEGHNGYEIALLDRHWRDFGTALKRIHTAVVPPALTRRIPQETFSAQGRETVKMFLSRLEENTFDDPVALQLAAFLQTKRDEILDLVGRADRLAQALQARTPVFIVCHSDIHAGNILIDVNDHLYIVDWDAPILAPKERDLMFIGGGQGFIGHTAQEEENLFYQGYGQTQIDPVALAYYRYERIIQDIAIFCEDIFLTTQGGEDRAQALRYLMSNFLPNNTIAIAYTSDTSQRGA
;
A
#
# COMPACT_ATOMS: atom_id res chain seq x y z
N MET A 1 -7.90 8.60 3.33
CA MET A 1 -8.68 9.42 4.29
C MET A 1 -10.10 9.58 3.79
N LEU A 2 -11.08 9.25 4.62
CA LEU A 2 -12.52 9.42 4.29
C LEU A 2 -13.00 10.83 4.66
N GLU A 3 -12.33 11.48 5.58
CA GLU A 3 -12.63 12.85 6.00
C GLU A 3 -11.79 13.86 5.21
N LYS A 4 -12.40 14.96 4.78
CA LYS A 4 -11.71 16.01 4.04
C LYS A 4 -10.63 16.66 4.93
N PRO A 5 -9.37 16.80 4.46
CA PRO A 5 -8.34 17.50 5.22
C PRO A 5 -8.71 18.97 5.42
N ASP A 6 -8.19 19.60 6.49
CA ASP A 6 -8.33 21.03 6.74
C ASP A 6 -7.51 21.84 5.73
N LEU A 7 -7.97 21.83 4.50
CA LEU A 7 -7.41 22.54 3.36
C LEU A 7 -8.55 23.23 2.60
N GLN A 8 -8.46 24.55 2.46
CA GLN A 8 -9.42 25.34 1.69
C GLN A 8 -9.25 25.07 0.19
N ASP A 9 -10.35 24.83 -0.52
CA ASP A 9 -10.35 24.53 -1.94
C ASP A 9 -9.74 25.67 -2.77
N GLU A 10 -9.96 26.92 -2.38
CA GLU A 10 -9.41 28.11 -3.03
C GLU A 10 -7.88 28.12 -2.99
N LYS A 11 -7.27 27.68 -1.88
CA LYS A 11 -5.81 27.57 -1.76
C LYS A 11 -5.27 26.46 -2.67
N LEU A 12 -5.94 25.32 -2.74
CA LEU A 12 -5.56 24.23 -3.63
C LEU A 12 -5.67 24.67 -5.09
N ILE A 13 -6.75 25.34 -5.48
CA ILE A 13 -6.95 25.89 -6.84
C ILE A 13 -5.82 26.89 -7.18
N ALA A 14 -5.49 27.81 -6.27
CA ALA A 14 -4.39 28.74 -6.48
C ALA A 14 -3.04 28.03 -6.67
N CYS A 15 -2.74 27.01 -5.86
CA CYS A 15 -1.53 26.20 -6.00
C CYS A 15 -1.49 25.47 -7.36
N LEU A 16 -2.60 24.92 -7.83
CA LEU A 16 -2.70 24.25 -9.13
C LEU A 16 -2.46 25.22 -10.28
N TRP A 17 -2.96 26.46 -10.18
CA TRP A 17 -2.66 27.52 -11.13
C TRP A 17 -1.18 27.93 -11.09
N ASP A 18 -0.66 28.25 -9.92
CA ASP A 18 0.69 28.79 -9.76
C ASP A 18 1.77 27.77 -10.14
N ALA A 19 1.64 26.54 -9.66
CA ALA A 19 2.62 25.49 -9.88
C ALA A 19 2.47 24.77 -11.21
N TYR A 20 1.26 24.44 -11.64
CA TYR A 20 1.02 23.58 -12.80
C TYR A 20 0.42 24.34 -14.01
N GLY A 21 -0.10 25.57 -13.81
CA GLY A 21 -0.68 26.38 -14.87
C GLY A 21 -2.10 25.98 -15.25
N LEU A 22 -2.81 25.27 -14.38
CA LEU A 22 -4.17 24.87 -14.66
C LEU A 22 -5.14 26.03 -14.49
N LEU A 23 -5.93 26.32 -15.53
CA LEU A 23 -6.90 27.42 -15.58
C LEU A 23 -8.31 26.94 -15.21
N GLY A 24 -9.09 27.83 -14.58
CA GLY A 24 -10.52 27.62 -14.32
C GLY A 24 -10.86 26.35 -13.53
N VAL A 25 -9.93 25.89 -12.68
CA VAL A 25 -10.01 24.58 -12.00
C VAL A 25 -11.15 24.54 -11.00
N GLN A 26 -11.94 23.48 -11.06
CA GLN A 26 -12.85 23.06 -10.00
C GLN A 26 -12.28 21.83 -9.32
N VAL A 27 -12.29 21.79 -7.98
CA VAL A 27 -11.80 20.65 -7.20
C VAL A 27 -12.94 19.99 -6.44
N ALA A 28 -12.95 18.66 -6.37
CA ALA A 28 -13.88 17.86 -5.59
C ALA A 28 -13.09 16.85 -4.77
N PHE A 29 -13.28 16.84 -3.44
CA PHE A 29 -12.66 15.86 -2.56
C PHE A 29 -13.20 14.45 -2.88
N LEU A 30 -12.29 13.48 -2.95
CA LEU A 30 -12.60 12.07 -3.12
C LEU A 30 -12.31 11.36 -1.79
N PRO A 31 -13.31 10.75 -1.12
CA PRO A 31 -13.11 10.04 0.14
C PRO A 31 -12.47 8.66 -0.10
N LEU A 32 -11.22 8.65 -0.54
CA LEU A 32 -10.46 7.46 -0.89
C LEU A 32 -9.23 7.30 0.02
N GLY A 33 -8.81 6.05 0.24
CA GLY A 33 -7.63 5.69 1.01
C GLY A 33 -7.84 5.71 2.52
N VAL A 34 -6.87 5.17 3.25
CA VAL A 34 -6.89 5.01 4.72
C VAL A 34 -5.83 5.86 5.43
N ASP A 35 -4.85 6.44 4.73
CA ASP A 35 -3.81 7.28 5.35
C ASP A 35 -4.42 8.61 5.84
N PRO A 36 -4.43 8.89 7.16
CA PRO A 36 -4.98 10.11 7.71
C PRO A 36 -4.18 11.37 7.32
N ASN A 37 -3.00 11.21 6.74
CA ASN A 37 -2.14 12.29 6.29
C ASN A 37 -2.25 12.57 4.79
N ALA A 38 -3.05 11.80 4.05
CA ALA A 38 -3.20 11.94 2.60
C ALA A 38 -4.66 12.15 2.21
N GLY A 39 -4.95 13.26 1.53
CA GLY A 39 -6.25 13.51 0.91
C GLY A 39 -6.14 13.52 -0.61
N VAL A 40 -7.18 13.09 -1.28
CA VAL A 40 -7.23 13.07 -2.74
C VAL A 40 -8.41 13.89 -3.28
N TYR A 41 -8.20 14.51 -4.43
CA TYR A 41 -9.21 15.34 -5.11
C TYR A 41 -9.23 15.02 -6.60
N ARG A 42 -10.39 15.14 -7.20
CA ARG A 42 -10.53 15.32 -8.64
C ARG A 42 -10.47 16.81 -8.94
N ALA A 43 -9.57 17.22 -9.81
CA ALA A 43 -9.52 18.57 -10.33
C ALA A 43 -9.95 18.54 -11.81
N VAL A 44 -10.82 19.46 -12.23
CA VAL A 44 -11.27 19.59 -13.61
C VAL A 44 -10.93 21.00 -14.10
N ALA A 45 -10.09 21.11 -15.12
CA ALA A 45 -9.71 22.37 -15.73
C ALA A 45 -10.78 22.90 -16.69
N ASP A 46 -10.63 24.15 -17.16
CA ASP A 46 -11.57 24.82 -18.06
C ASP A 46 -11.70 24.14 -19.44
N ASP A 47 -10.69 23.40 -19.87
CA ASP A 47 -10.69 22.55 -21.07
C ASP A 47 -11.37 21.18 -20.87
N ALA A 48 -12.01 20.96 -19.71
CA ALA A 48 -12.62 19.72 -19.27
C ALA A 48 -11.62 18.57 -18.98
N THR A 49 -10.32 18.83 -19.00
CA THR A 49 -9.32 17.81 -18.60
C THR A 49 -9.40 17.54 -17.11
N SER A 50 -9.47 16.27 -16.75
CA SER A 50 -9.52 15.82 -15.36
C SER A 50 -8.14 15.40 -14.85
N TYR A 51 -7.86 15.71 -13.60
CA TYR A 51 -6.61 15.40 -12.91
C TYR A 51 -6.90 14.76 -11.56
N PHE A 52 -6.03 13.86 -11.12
CA PHE A 52 -5.99 13.33 -9.77
C PHE A 52 -4.97 14.13 -8.97
N VAL A 53 -5.43 14.76 -7.89
CA VAL A 53 -4.57 15.57 -7.01
C VAL A 53 -4.43 14.85 -5.70
N LYS A 54 -3.20 14.49 -5.34
CA LYS A 54 -2.87 13.97 -4.02
C LYS A 54 -2.26 15.08 -3.17
N VAL A 55 -2.84 15.34 -2.00
CA VAL A 55 -2.29 16.26 -1.00
C VAL A 55 -1.79 15.44 0.18
N ARG A 56 -0.57 15.65 0.61
CA ARG A 56 0.04 14.93 1.70
C ARG A 56 0.54 15.89 2.78
N ARG A 57 0.16 15.64 4.03
CA ARG A 57 0.63 16.38 5.20
C ARG A 57 1.85 15.69 5.79
N GLY A 58 2.80 16.48 6.32
CA GLY A 58 3.94 15.96 7.07
C GLY A 58 5.12 15.53 6.20
N VAL A 59 5.81 14.46 6.61
CA VAL A 59 7.01 14.00 5.92
C VAL A 59 6.68 13.46 4.53
N PHE A 60 7.35 13.97 3.52
CA PHE A 60 7.22 13.56 2.13
C PHE A 60 8.56 13.00 1.63
N ASP A 61 8.52 11.77 1.12
CA ASP A 61 9.67 11.19 0.45
C ASP A 61 9.51 11.35 -1.07
N GLU A 62 10.40 12.12 -1.67
CA GLU A 62 10.39 12.35 -3.13
C GLU A 62 10.54 11.06 -3.95
N ILE A 63 11.00 9.95 -3.34
CA ILE A 63 11.12 8.67 -4.04
C ILE A 63 9.74 8.17 -4.51
N SER A 64 8.68 8.50 -3.77
CA SER A 64 7.28 8.14 -4.09
C SER A 64 6.78 8.75 -5.41
N VAL A 65 7.43 9.78 -5.91
CA VAL A 65 7.11 10.41 -7.20
C VAL A 65 8.22 10.22 -8.23
N ALA A 66 9.49 10.20 -7.80
CA ALA A 66 10.62 10.05 -8.71
C ALA A 66 10.73 8.66 -9.32
N LEU A 67 10.42 7.62 -8.52
CA LEU A 67 10.47 6.23 -9.00
C LEU A 67 9.36 5.92 -10.02
N PRO A 68 8.07 6.18 -9.76
CA PRO A 68 7.02 5.97 -10.77
C PRO A 68 7.25 6.80 -12.04
N LYS A 69 7.79 8.03 -11.92
CA LYS A 69 8.20 8.82 -13.09
C LYS A 69 9.28 8.12 -13.91
N LEU A 70 10.34 7.63 -13.28
CA LEU A 70 11.39 6.86 -13.94
C LEU A 70 10.86 5.60 -14.63
N LEU A 71 10.01 4.82 -13.93
CA LEU A 71 9.44 3.59 -14.49
C LEU A 71 8.57 3.87 -15.72
N ASN A 72 7.74 4.91 -15.66
CA ASN A 72 6.92 5.32 -16.79
C ASN A 72 7.80 5.81 -17.96
N ASP A 73 8.86 6.60 -17.71
CA ASP A 73 9.81 7.08 -18.73
C ASP A 73 10.57 5.94 -19.41
N GLN A 74 10.72 4.78 -18.73
CA GLN A 74 11.25 3.55 -19.32
C GLN A 74 10.20 2.74 -20.11
N GLY A 75 9.00 3.32 -20.31
CA GLY A 75 7.91 2.72 -21.07
C GLY A 75 7.10 1.68 -20.28
N ILE A 76 7.19 1.66 -18.94
CA ILE A 76 6.31 0.84 -18.11
C ILE A 76 4.99 1.62 -17.93
N THR A 77 4.13 1.54 -18.93
CA THR A 77 2.88 2.31 -19.03
C THR A 77 1.82 1.94 -17.99
N HIS A 78 2.00 0.81 -17.29
CA HIS A 78 1.16 0.39 -16.16
C HIS A 78 1.41 1.22 -14.88
N VAL A 79 2.39 2.11 -14.89
CA VAL A 79 2.69 3.03 -13.79
C VAL A 79 2.30 4.44 -14.21
N ILE A 80 1.42 5.08 -13.45
CA ILE A 80 1.01 6.46 -13.73
C ILE A 80 2.07 7.41 -13.17
N ALA A 81 2.71 8.17 -14.05
CA ALA A 81 3.69 9.17 -13.66
C ALA A 81 3.02 10.45 -13.14
N PRO A 82 3.56 11.11 -12.10
CA PRO A 82 3.16 12.46 -11.74
C PRO A 82 3.48 13.44 -12.86
N LEU A 83 2.65 14.47 -12.99
CA LEU A 83 2.86 15.58 -13.91
C LEU A 83 3.86 16.59 -13.32
N THR A 84 4.67 17.20 -14.20
CA THR A 84 5.64 18.19 -13.77
C THR A 84 5.03 19.58 -13.60
N THR A 85 5.49 20.30 -12.60
CA THR A 85 5.21 21.74 -12.44
C THR A 85 5.84 22.55 -13.59
N LYS A 86 5.47 23.83 -13.71
CA LYS A 86 6.10 24.80 -14.63
C LYS A 86 7.63 24.90 -14.45
N THR A 87 8.14 24.57 -13.26
CA THR A 87 9.58 24.61 -12.94
C THR A 87 10.26 23.25 -13.09
N GLY A 88 9.53 22.21 -13.57
CA GLY A 88 10.05 20.86 -13.78
C GLY A 88 10.10 19.97 -12.53
N GLN A 89 9.52 20.41 -11.40
CA GLN A 89 9.39 19.58 -10.19
C GLN A 89 8.21 18.60 -10.34
N LEU A 90 8.25 17.47 -9.61
CA LEU A 90 7.18 16.47 -9.62
C LEU A 90 6.09 16.74 -8.57
N TRP A 91 6.25 17.78 -7.77
CA TRP A 91 5.34 18.15 -6.67
C TRP A 91 5.46 19.65 -6.38
N ALA A 92 4.48 20.20 -5.67
CA ALA A 92 4.47 21.58 -5.21
C ALA A 92 4.22 21.65 -3.70
N HIS A 93 4.64 22.74 -3.06
CA HIS A 93 4.31 23.04 -1.66
C HIS A 93 3.05 23.89 -1.57
N LEU A 94 2.21 23.58 -0.59
CA LEU A 94 1.06 24.36 -0.21
C LEU A 94 0.94 24.37 1.33
N ASP A 95 1.40 25.41 2.00
CA ASP A 95 1.45 25.50 3.46
C ASP A 95 2.18 24.28 4.07
N ILE A 96 1.44 23.44 4.81
CA ILE A 96 1.96 22.20 5.43
C ILE A 96 1.79 20.97 4.54
N PHE A 97 1.25 21.16 3.33
CA PHE A 97 0.97 20.06 2.39
C PHE A 97 1.98 20.02 1.24
N THR A 98 2.23 18.81 0.79
CA THR A 98 2.80 18.54 -0.54
C THR A 98 1.67 18.21 -1.49
N VAL A 99 1.64 18.85 -2.65
CA VAL A 99 0.63 18.67 -3.71
C VAL A 99 1.25 17.96 -4.89
N ILE A 100 0.70 16.82 -5.27
CA ILE A 100 1.16 16.02 -6.40
C ILE A 100 -0.01 15.89 -7.39
N LEU A 101 0.29 16.12 -8.66
CA LEU A 101 -0.69 16.06 -9.73
C LEU A 101 -0.44 14.87 -10.63
N TYR A 102 -1.49 14.10 -10.93
CA TYR A 102 -1.46 12.99 -11.87
C TYR A 102 -2.56 13.14 -12.94
N PRO A 103 -2.42 12.51 -14.11
CA PRO A 103 -3.55 12.29 -14.99
C PRO A 103 -4.67 11.56 -14.22
N PHE A 104 -5.91 11.98 -14.43
CA PHE A 104 -7.05 11.25 -13.86
C PHE A 104 -7.36 10.04 -14.74
N VAL A 105 -7.36 8.87 -14.14
CA VAL A 105 -7.75 7.63 -14.82
C VAL A 105 -9.14 7.25 -14.32
N GLU A 106 -10.12 7.28 -15.20
CA GLU A 106 -11.48 6.82 -14.91
C GLU A 106 -11.48 5.29 -14.95
N GLY A 107 -11.89 4.65 -13.85
CA GLY A 107 -11.86 3.18 -13.76
C GLY A 107 -12.27 2.67 -12.39
N HIS A 108 -12.06 1.38 -12.17
CA HIS A 108 -12.39 0.67 -10.94
C HIS A 108 -11.19 -0.11 -10.43
N ASN A 109 -11.04 -0.19 -9.12
CA ASN A 109 -9.98 -0.99 -8.52
C ASN A 109 -10.43 -2.45 -8.28
N GLY A 110 -9.49 -3.31 -7.90
CA GLY A 110 -9.74 -4.73 -7.69
C GLY A 110 -10.60 -5.08 -6.47
N TYR A 111 -10.92 -4.12 -5.58
CA TYR A 111 -11.97 -4.31 -4.57
C TYR A 111 -13.37 -4.14 -5.15
N GLU A 112 -13.52 -3.36 -6.22
CA GLU A 112 -14.80 -3.01 -6.81
C GLU A 112 -15.19 -3.97 -7.93
N ILE A 113 -14.20 -4.47 -8.70
CA ILE A 113 -14.43 -5.39 -9.81
C ILE A 113 -13.49 -6.59 -9.76
N ALA A 114 -13.96 -7.74 -10.25
CA ALA A 114 -13.11 -8.90 -10.47
C ALA A 114 -12.14 -8.65 -11.64
N LEU A 115 -10.86 -8.93 -11.43
CA LEU A 115 -9.89 -8.93 -12.51
C LEU A 115 -10.16 -10.10 -13.44
N LEU A 116 -10.18 -9.84 -14.75
CA LEU A 116 -10.28 -10.88 -15.77
C LEU A 116 -8.93 -11.61 -15.94
N ASP A 117 -8.95 -12.79 -16.54
CA ASP A 117 -7.74 -13.59 -16.82
C ASP A 117 -6.63 -12.79 -17.52
N ARG A 118 -7.00 -11.89 -18.47
CA ARG A 118 -6.04 -11.03 -19.15
C ARG A 118 -5.40 -10.02 -18.21
N HIS A 119 -6.19 -9.43 -17.27
CA HIS A 119 -5.68 -8.48 -16.29
C HIS A 119 -4.64 -9.13 -15.37
N TRP A 120 -4.87 -10.38 -14.95
CA TRP A 120 -3.89 -11.12 -14.15
C TRP A 120 -2.57 -11.35 -14.90
N ARG A 121 -2.65 -11.67 -16.20
CA ARG A 121 -1.43 -11.83 -17.04
C ARG A 121 -0.73 -10.50 -17.26
N ASP A 122 -1.48 -9.43 -17.51
CA ASP A 122 -0.95 -8.07 -17.67
C ASP A 122 -0.31 -7.58 -16.36
N PHE A 123 -0.95 -7.86 -15.22
CA PHE A 123 -0.39 -7.57 -13.90
C PHE A 123 0.95 -8.28 -13.70
N GLY A 124 1.02 -9.57 -13.98
CA GLY A 124 2.28 -10.33 -13.94
C GLY A 124 3.35 -9.71 -14.84
N THR A 125 3.01 -9.37 -16.07
CA THR A 125 3.91 -8.76 -17.04
C THR A 125 4.40 -7.38 -16.56
N ALA A 126 3.50 -6.55 -16.05
CA ALA A 126 3.82 -5.23 -15.51
C ALA A 126 4.77 -5.33 -14.32
N LEU A 127 4.46 -6.19 -13.35
CA LEU A 127 5.29 -6.36 -12.16
C LEU A 127 6.67 -6.95 -12.52
N LYS A 128 6.74 -7.87 -13.48
CA LYS A 128 8.04 -8.37 -13.98
C LYS A 128 8.90 -7.25 -14.55
N ARG A 129 8.31 -6.33 -15.32
CA ARG A 129 9.03 -5.17 -15.88
C ARG A 129 9.51 -4.23 -14.79
N ILE A 130 8.70 -3.98 -13.76
CA ILE A 130 9.07 -3.18 -12.58
C ILE A 130 10.26 -3.83 -11.86
N HIS A 131 10.17 -5.13 -11.55
CA HIS A 131 11.21 -5.88 -10.84
C HIS A 131 12.54 -6.00 -11.61
N THR A 132 12.51 -5.81 -12.91
CA THR A 132 13.72 -5.85 -13.78
C THR A 132 14.12 -4.47 -14.31
N ALA A 133 13.45 -3.40 -13.88
CA ALA A 133 13.76 -2.04 -14.31
C ALA A 133 15.16 -1.62 -13.87
N VAL A 134 15.83 -0.86 -14.71
CA VAL A 134 17.16 -0.32 -14.41
C VAL A 134 17.00 1.00 -13.67
N VAL A 135 17.31 1.00 -12.38
CA VAL A 135 17.28 2.21 -11.56
C VAL A 135 18.69 2.78 -11.44
N PRO A 136 18.90 4.06 -11.81
CA PRO A 136 20.21 4.70 -11.69
C PRO A 136 20.72 4.69 -10.24
N PRO A 137 22.05 4.51 -10.00
CA PRO A 137 22.63 4.45 -8.66
C PRO A 137 22.29 5.64 -7.76
N ALA A 138 22.11 6.83 -8.34
CA ALA A 138 21.73 8.03 -7.59
C ALA A 138 20.32 7.90 -6.97
N LEU A 139 19.37 7.29 -7.68
CA LEU A 139 18.02 7.07 -7.20
C LEU A 139 17.97 5.81 -6.30
N THR A 140 18.69 4.75 -6.66
CA THR A 140 18.77 3.51 -5.86
C THR A 140 19.18 3.78 -4.40
N ARG A 141 20.15 4.68 -4.18
CA ARG A 141 20.61 5.05 -2.83
C ARG A 141 19.56 5.79 -1.99
N ARG A 142 18.51 6.30 -2.63
CA ARG A 142 17.41 7.03 -1.96
C ARG A 142 16.22 6.12 -1.65
N ILE A 143 16.13 4.97 -2.31
CA ILE A 143 15.07 4.00 -2.03
C ILE A 143 15.38 3.34 -0.68
N PRO A 144 14.44 3.33 0.27
CA PRO A 144 14.58 2.57 1.53
C PRO A 144 14.94 1.12 1.24
N GLN A 145 15.73 0.51 2.13
CA GLN A 145 16.15 -0.86 1.97
C GLN A 145 15.55 -1.72 3.09
N GLU A 146 15.09 -2.91 2.75
CA GLU A 146 14.58 -3.90 3.70
C GLU A 146 15.66 -4.30 4.71
N THR A 147 15.30 -4.28 5.97
CA THR A 147 16.18 -4.67 7.10
C THR A 147 15.64 -5.84 7.91
N PHE A 148 14.42 -6.29 7.58
CA PHE A 148 13.67 -7.27 8.38
C PHE A 148 13.51 -6.82 9.83
N SER A 149 13.29 -5.52 10.03
CA SER A 149 13.19 -4.86 11.34
C SER A 149 12.09 -5.49 12.20
N ALA A 150 12.33 -5.55 13.51
CA ALA A 150 11.34 -6.00 14.47
C ALA A 150 10.35 -4.91 14.89
N GLN A 151 10.43 -3.69 14.35
CA GLN A 151 9.68 -2.53 14.84
C GLN A 151 8.18 -2.79 14.93
N GLY A 152 7.52 -3.26 13.87
CA GLY A 152 6.08 -3.57 13.89
C GLY A 152 5.73 -4.64 14.92
N ARG A 153 6.56 -5.70 15.02
CA ARG A 153 6.38 -6.79 16.00
C ARG A 153 6.49 -6.30 17.43
N GLU A 154 7.46 -5.44 17.73
CA GLU A 154 7.62 -4.84 19.06
C GLU A 154 6.48 -3.86 19.39
N THR A 155 6.01 -3.08 18.41
CA THR A 155 4.83 -2.22 18.56
C THR A 155 3.60 -3.05 18.95
N VAL A 156 3.34 -4.15 18.27
CA VAL A 156 2.21 -5.05 18.59
C VAL A 156 2.35 -5.63 20.00
N LYS A 157 3.53 -6.14 20.36
CA LYS A 157 3.80 -6.66 21.73
C LYS A 157 3.55 -5.57 22.79
N MET A 158 4.00 -4.35 22.53
CA MET A 158 3.80 -3.20 23.44
C MET A 158 2.30 -2.93 23.64
N PHE A 159 1.50 -2.85 22.58
CA PHE A 159 0.06 -2.61 22.71
C PHE A 159 -0.62 -3.75 23.46
N LEU A 160 -0.32 -5.01 23.12
CA LEU A 160 -0.88 -6.16 23.83
C LEU A 160 -0.55 -6.17 25.33
N SER A 161 0.63 -5.72 25.73
CA SER A 161 1.00 -5.65 27.16
C SER A 161 0.24 -4.54 27.90
N ARG A 162 -0.09 -3.45 27.22
CA ARG A 162 -0.79 -2.29 27.82
C ARG A 162 -2.30 -2.44 27.90
N LEU A 163 -2.90 -3.41 27.20
CA LEU A 163 -4.35 -3.60 27.22
C LEU A 163 -4.94 -3.86 28.62
N GLU A 164 -4.17 -4.44 29.52
CA GLU A 164 -4.59 -4.77 30.90
C GLU A 164 -4.52 -3.56 31.83
N GLU A 165 -3.70 -2.56 31.49
CA GLU A 165 -3.41 -1.39 32.32
C GLU A 165 -4.22 -0.15 31.91
N ASN A 166 -4.71 -0.10 30.67
CA ASN A 166 -5.37 1.06 30.10
C ASN A 166 -6.90 0.93 30.14
N THR A 167 -7.55 2.01 30.56
CA THR A 167 -8.99 2.23 30.35
C THR A 167 -9.19 3.13 29.15
N PHE A 168 -10.08 2.73 28.26
CA PHE A 168 -10.42 3.49 27.06
C PHE A 168 -11.84 4.03 27.20
N ASP A 169 -12.05 5.32 26.91
CA ASP A 169 -13.38 5.95 26.93
C ASP A 169 -14.03 5.99 25.54
N ASP A 170 -13.20 5.86 24.50
CA ASP A 170 -13.63 5.90 23.10
C ASP A 170 -14.18 4.52 22.65
N PRO A 171 -15.40 4.46 22.06
CA PRO A 171 -16.03 3.19 21.66
C PRO A 171 -15.21 2.36 20.66
N VAL A 172 -14.48 3.00 19.72
CA VAL A 172 -13.66 2.29 18.73
C VAL A 172 -12.44 1.68 19.41
N ALA A 173 -11.79 2.41 20.31
CA ALA A 173 -10.67 1.90 21.10
C ALA A 173 -11.09 0.76 22.04
N LEU A 174 -12.27 0.85 22.67
CA LEU A 174 -12.83 -0.24 23.49
C LEU A 174 -13.05 -1.51 22.65
N GLN A 175 -13.62 -1.38 21.45
CA GLN A 175 -13.84 -2.53 20.56
C GLN A 175 -12.52 -3.15 20.10
N LEU A 176 -11.53 -2.33 19.75
CA LEU A 176 -10.20 -2.81 19.40
C LEU A 176 -9.57 -3.55 20.57
N ALA A 177 -9.58 -2.98 21.77
CA ALA A 177 -8.99 -3.61 22.95
C ALA A 177 -9.60 -4.98 23.24
N ALA A 178 -10.94 -5.09 23.22
CA ALA A 178 -11.65 -6.35 23.42
C ALA A 178 -11.31 -7.39 22.32
N PHE A 179 -11.22 -6.93 21.07
CA PHE A 179 -10.83 -7.79 19.96
C PHE A 179 -9.39 -8.31 20.11
N LEU A 180 -8.43 -7.44 20.39
CA LEU A 180 -7.02 -7.82 20.59
C LEU A 180 -6.85 -8.78 21.78
N GLN A 181 -7.60 -8.60 22.88
CA GLN A 181 -7.61 -9.54 24.00
C GLN A 181 -8.09 -10.93 23.57
N THR A 182 -9.17 -10.99 22.79
CA THR A 182 -9.72 -12.26 22.28
C THR A 182 -8.73 -12.95 21.33
N LYS A 183 -7.95 -12.20 20.57
CA LYS A 183 -7.02 -12.70 19.56
C LYS A 183 -5.56 -12.75 20.01
N ARG A 184 -5.29 -12.48 21.30
CA ARG A 184 -3.95 -12.32 21.86
C ARG A 184 -2.99 -13.47 21.48
N ASP A 185 -3.41 -14.70 21.72
CA ASP A 185 -2.55 -15.87 21.51
C ASP A 185 -2.26 -16.09 20.03
N GLU A 186 -3.27 -15.87 19.16
CA GLU A 186 -3.11 -15.94 17.70
C GLU A 186 -2.15 -14.87 17.19
N ILE A 187 -2.27 -13.63 17.68
CA ILE A 187 -1.37 -12.52 17.33
C ILE A 187 0.05 -12.80 17.79
N LEU A 188 0.25 -13.31 19.02
CA LEU A 188 1.58 -13.66 19.53
C LEU A 188 2.22 -14.82 18.74
N ASP A 189 1.43 -15.78 18.25
CA ASP A 189 1.96 -16.84 17.39
C ASP A 189 2.40 -16.27 16.02
N LEU A 190 1.62 -15.36 15.40
CA LEU A 190 2.02 -14.66 14.17
C LEU A 190 3.34 -13.92 14.36
N VAL A 191 3.46 -13.15 15.45
CA VAL A 191 4.68 -12.40 15.79
C VAL A 191 5.87 -13.35 15.99
N GLY A 192 5.69 -14.45 16.72
CA GLY A 192 6.75 -15.44 16.95
C GLY A 192 7.23 -16.12 15.67
N ARG A 193 6.31 -16.38 14.70
CA ARG A 193 6.66 -16.93 13.39
C ARG A 193 7.44 -15.91 12.56
N ALA A 194 6.96 -14.67 12.48
CA ALA A 194 7.66 -13.60 11.78
C ALA A 194 9.07 -13.34 12.34
N ASP A 195 9.24 -13.37 13.68
CA ASP A 195 10.55 -13.21 14.31
C ASP A 195 11.55 -14.30 13.87
N ARG A 196 11.12 -15.57 13.86
CA ARG A 196 11.98 -16.69 13.41
C ARG A 196 12.36 -16.57 11.93
N LEU A 197 11.40 -16.24 11.07
CA LEU A 197 11.64 -16.08 9.63
C LEU A 197 12.50 -14.85 9.33
N ALA A 198 12.31 -13.73 10.05
CA ALA A 198 13.17 -12.53 9.95
C ALA A 198 14.62 -12.86 10.27
N GLN A 199 14.88 -13.58 11.39
CA GLN A 199 16.23 -14.01 11.76
C GLN A 199 16.88 -14.91 10.69
N ALA A 200 16.09 -15.83 10.10
CA ALA A 200 16.57 -16.68 9.02
C ALA A 200 16.93 -15.87 7.76
N LEU A 201 16.17 -14.81 7.44
CA LEU A 201 16.44 -13.92 6.30
C LEU A 201 17.61 -12.99 6.56
N GLN A 202 17.75 -12.43 7.77
CA GLN A 202 18.89 -11.59 8.17
C GLN A 202 20.22 -12.36 8.13
N ALA A 203 20.20 -13.68 8.37
CA ALA A 203 21.38 -14.53 8.25
C ALA A 203 21.79 -14.84 6.80
N ARG A 204 21.02 -14.39 5.81
CA ARG A 204 21.25 -14.59 4.36
C ARG A 204 21.57 -13.24 3.70
N THR A 205 22.00 -13.31 2.44
CA THR A 205 22.15 -12.14 1.56
C THR A 205 21.15 -12.26 0.40
N PRO A 206 19.86 -11.97 0.62
CA PRO A 206 18.88 -12.05 -0.44
C PRO A 206 19.15 -10.99 -1.51
N VAL A 207 18.75 -11.28 -2.73
CA VAL A 207 18.83 -10.32 -3.84
C VAL A 207 17.69 -9.30 -3.65
N PHE A 208 18.06 -8.03 -3.58
CA PHE A 208 17.12 -6.92 -3.49
C PHE A 208 16.85 -6.30 -4.85
N ILE A 209 15.60 -6.07 -5.11
CA ILE A 209 15.10 -5.37 -6.30
C ILE A 209 14.14 -4.27 -5.88
N VAL A 210 13.73 -3.42 -6.80
CA VAL A 210 12.66 -2.44 -6.55
C VAL A 210 11.34 -3.19 -6.37
N CYS A 211 10.69 -2.95 -5.24
CA CYS A 211 9.35 -3.43 -4.93
C CYS A 211 8.41 -2.25 -4.71
N HIS A 212 7.17 -2.41 -5.10
CA HIS A 212 6.08 -1.48 -4.78
C HIS A 212 5.73 -1.54 -3.29
N SER A 213 5.76 -2.74 -2.74
CA SER A 213 5.52 -3.14 -1.34
C SER A 213 4.07 -3.12 -0.86
N ASP A 214 3.11 -2.64 -1.66
CA ASP A 214 1.69 -2.53 -1.27
C ASP A 214 0.73 -2.74 -2.45
N ILE A 215 0.86 -3.84 -3.21
CA ILE A 215 0.07 -4.13 -4.41
C ILE A 215 -1.21 -4.93 -4.14
N HIS A 216 -1.93 -4.59 -3.06
CA HIS A 216 -3.26 -5.17 -2.80
C HIS A 216 -4.31 -4.74 -3.85
N ALA A 217 -5.50 -5.34 -3.82
CA ALA A 217 -6.54 -5.13 -4.85
C ALA A 217 -6.92 -3.65 -5.04
N GLY A 218 -6.89 -2.83 -3.99
CA GLY A 218 -7.18 -1.39 -4.07
C GLY A 218 -6.17 -0.58 -4.88
N ASN A 219 -4.93 -1.10 -5.05
CA ASN A 219 -3.86 -0.45 -5.80
C ASN A 219 -3.69 -1.00 -7.22
N ILE A 220 -4.63 -1.85 -7.66
CA ILE A 220 -4.75 -2.32 -9.05
C ILE A 220 -5.99 -1.67 -9.66
N LEU A 221 -5.78 -0.73 -10.58
CA LEU A 221 -6.84 0.03 -11.24
C LEU A 221 -7.02 -0.45 -12.68
N ILE A 222 -8.27 -0.69 -13.08
CA ILE A 222 -8.65 -1.01 -14.47
C ILE A 222 -9.42 0.17 -15.02
N ASP A 223 -8.94 0.78 -16.11
CA ASP A 223 -9.59 1.91 -16.73
C ASP A 223 -10.79 1.51 -17.62
N VAL A 224 -11.51 2.51 -18.10
CA VAL A 224 -12.67 2.32 -19.00
C VAL A 224 -12.32 1.69 -20.35
N ASN A 225 -11.05 1.68 -20.73
CA ASN A 225 -10.51 1.03 -21.93
C ASN A 225 -9.88 -0.34 -21.62
N ASP A 226 -10.07 -0.82 -20.39
CA ASP A 226 -9.61 -2.14 -19.96
C ASP A 226 -8.09 -2.26 -19.78
N HIS A 227 -7.39 -1.14 -19.57
CA HIS A 227 -5.97 -1.11 -19.23
C HIS A 227 -5.76 -1.21 -17.72
N LEU A 228 -4.72 -1.96 -17.32
CA LEU A 228 -4.33 -2.13 -15.93
C LEU A 228 -3.26 -1.12 -15.53
N TYR A 229 -3.42 -0.53 -14.33
CA TYR A 229 -2.42 0.32 -13.68
C TYR A 229 -2.14 -0.16 -12.27
N ILE A 230 -0.87 -0.03 -11.85
CA ILE A 230 -0.39 -0.22 -10.49
C ILE A 230 -0.18 1.18 -9.90
N VAL A 231 -1.00 1.55 -8.93
CA VAL A 231 -1.07 2.90 -8.36
C VAL A 231 -0.63 2.93 -6.90
N ASP A 232 -0.50 4.13 -6.35
CA ASP A 232 -0.12 4.38 -4.94
C ASP A 232 1.30 3.92 -4.56
N TRP A 233 2.28 4.60 -5.12
CA TRP A 233 3.71 4.37 -4.93
C TRP A 233 4.29 5.08 -3.69
N ASP A 234 3.56 5.14 -2.58
CA ASP A 234 3.98 5.90 -1.40
C ASP A 234 5.17 5.30 -0.64
N ALA A 235 5.35 3.99 -0.70
CA ALA A 235 6.35 3.29 0.09
C ALA A 235 7.20 2.28 -0.72
N PRO A 236 7.78 2.67 -1.88
CA PRO A 236 8.64 1.76 -2.63
C PRO A 236 9.89 1.41 -1.82
N ILE A 237 10.36 0.17 -1.97
CA ILE A 237 11.47 -0.36 -1.18
C ILE A 237 12.39 -1.24 -2.04
N LEU A 238 13.66 -1.31 -1.69
CA LEU A 238 14.56 -2.37 -2.15
C LEU A 238 14.42 -3.58 -1.24
N ALA A 239 13.88 -4.66 -1.76
CA ALA A 239 13.60 -5.88 -1.00
C ALA A 239 13.69 -7.13 -1.90
N PRO A 240 13.66 -8.35 -1.33
CA PRO A 240 13.36 -9.55 -2.10
C PRO A 240 12.01 -9.42 -2.83
N LYS A 241 11.93 -9.94 -4.05
CA LYS A 241 10.71 -9.88 -4.88
C LYS A 241 9.46 -10.43 -4.18
N GLU A 242 9.64 -11.29 -3.21
CA GLU A 242 8.59 -11.87 -2.38
C GLU A 242 7.83 -10.80 -1.58
N ARG A 243 8.40 -9.60 -1.39
CA ARG A 243 7.73 -8.43 -0.79
C ARG A 243 6.49 -8.02 -1.60
N ASP A 244 6.56 -8.10 -2.93
CA ASP A 244 5.41 -7.85 -3.80
C ASP A 244 4.64 -9.15 -4.10
N LEU A 245 5.33 -10.26 -4.32
CA LEU A 245 4.70 -11.54 -4.67
C LEU A 245 3.84 -12.13 -3.54
N MET A 246 3.98 -11.65 -2.30
CA MET A 246 3.12 -12.07 -1.18
C MET A 246 1.64 -11.74 -1.39
N PHE A 247 1.34 -10.72 -2.21
CA PHE A 247 -0.02 -10.30 -2.50
C PHE A 247 -0.75 -11.26 -3.45
N ILE A 248 0.00 -11.98 -4.28
CA ILE A 248 -0.55 -12.91 -5.27
C ILE A 248 -0.97 -14.20 -4.57
N GLY A 249 -2.24 -14.56 -4.69
CA GLY A 249 -2.81 -15.66 -3.93
C GLY A 249 -2.76 -15.44 -2.41
N GLY A 250 -2.55 -14.20 -1.97
CA GLY A 250 -2.35 -13.82 -0.57
C GLY A 250 -3.60 -13.39 0.18
N GLY A 251 -4.78 -13.43 -0.44
CA GLY A 251 -6.04 -13.01 0.19
C GLY A 251 -6.14 -11.49 0.39
N GLN A 252 -5.50 -10.70 -0.45
CA GLN A 252 -5.36 -9.24 -0.31
C GLN A 252 -6.49 -8.45 -1.01
N GLY A 253 -7.73 -8.96 -0.92
CA GLY A 253 -8.94 -8.27 -1.33
C GLY A 253 -9.35 -8.44 -2.79
N PHE A 254 -8.61 -9.21 -3.60
CA PHE A 254 -9.05 -9.56 -4.93
C PHE A 254 -10.29 -10.46 -4.90
N ILE A 255 -11.18 -10.29 -5.86
CA ILE A 255 -12.44 -11.01 -5.97
C ILE A 255 -12.53 -11.77 -7.29
N GLY A 256 -13.35 -12.82 -7.33
CA GLY A 256 -13.68 -13.57 -8.54
C GLY A 256 -12.79 -14.77 -8.87
N HIS A 257 -11.59 -14.86 -8.29
CA HIS A 257 -10.66 -15.99 -8.48
C HIS A 257 -10.28 -16.61 -7.14
N THR A 258 -9.92 -17.89 -7.16
CA THR A 258 -9.26 -18.53 -6.04
C THR A 258 -7.78 -18.17 -6.01
N ALA A 259 -7.12 -18.29 -4.85
CA ALA A 259 -5.69 -18.04 -4.70
C ALA A 259 -4.83 -18.80 -5.75
N GLN A 260 -5.20 -20.04 -6.05
CA GLN A 260 -4.49 -20.85 -7.04
C GLN A 260 -4.72 -20.36 -8.48
N GLU A 261 -5.92 -19.88 -8.81
CA GLU A 261 -6.21 -19.29 -10.13
C GLU A 261 -5.46 -17.97 -10.31
N GLU A 262 -5.44 -17.11 -9.28
CA GLU A 262 -4.64 -15.88 -9.26
C GLU A 262 -3.17 -16.18 -9.56
N GLU A 263 -2.55 -17.11 -8.81
CA GLU A 263 -1.17 -17.51 -9.01
C GLU A 263 -0.93 -18.02 -10.43
N ASN A 264 -1.76 -18.94 -10.91
CA ASN A 264 -1.61 -19.55 -12.22
C ASN A 264 -1.66 -18.51 -13.36
N LEU A 265 -2.61 -17.58 -13.29
CA LEU A 265 -2.79 -16.54 -14.30
C LEU A 265 -1.68 -15.48 -14.23
N PHE A 266 -1.36 -15.02 -13.02
CA PHE A 266 -0.30 -14.05 -12.79
C PHE A 266 1.06 -14.54 -13.30
N TYR A 267 1.46 -15.77 -12.94
CA TYR A 267 2.76 -16.31 -13.37
C TYR A 267 2.84 -16.64 -14.86
N GLN A 268 1.71 -16.73 -15.60
CA GLN A 268 1.75 -16.74 -17.06
C GLN A 268 2.31 -15.43 -17.62
N GLY A 269 2.02 -14.30 -16.99
CA GLY A 269 2.54 -12.99 -17.39
C GLY A 269 3.91 -12.68 -16.78
N TYR A 270 4.09 -12.93 -15.48
CA TYR A 270 5.33 -12.68 -14.75
C TYR A 270 6.48 -13.57 -15.24
N GLY A 271 6.15 -14.76 -15.73
CA GLY A 271 7.11 -15.79 -16.14
C GLY A 271 7.61 -16.64 -14.98
N GLN A 272 8.39 -17.66 -15.33
CA GLN A 272 8.97 -18.56 -14.34
C GLN A 272 9.93 -17.80 -13.41
N THR A 273 9.81 -18.06 -12.12
CA THR A 273 10.70 -17.53 -11.08
C THR A 273 10.78 -18.50 -9.91
N GLN A 274 11.95 -18.58 -9.30
CA GLN A 274 12.12 -19.34 -8.06
C GLN A 274 11.65 -18.46 -6.89
N ILE A 275 10.64 -18.90 -6.17
CA ILE A 275 10.15 -18.26 -4.95
C ILE A 275 10.95 -18.75 -3.75
N ASP A 276 11.43 -17.84 -2.90
CA ASP A 276 11.92 -18.19 -1.58
C ASP A 276 10.73 -18.37 -0.62
N PRO A 277 10.42 -19.60 -0.19
CA PRO A 277 9.25 -19.85 0.66
C PRO A 277 9.39 -19.21 2.05
N VAL A 278 10.63 -19.01 2.53
CA VAL A 278 10.90 -18.33 3.81
C VAL A 278 10.57 -16.85 3.71
N ALA A 279 11.00 -16.19 2.62
CA ALA A 279 10.71 -14.79 2.38
C ALA A 279 9.20 -14.56 2.13
N LEU A 280 8.56 -15.43 1.35
CA LEU A 280 7.13 -15.33 1.08
C LEU A 280 6.29 -15.45 2.36
N ALA A 281 6.56 -16.45 3.20
CA ALA A 281 5.88 -16.65 4.47
C ALA A 281 6.15 -15.47 5.43
N TYR A 282 7.40 -15.00 5.51
CA TYR A 282 7.76 -13.83 6.31
C TYR A 282 6.92 -12.62 5.93
N TYR A 283 6.86 -12.24 4.67
CA TYR A 283 6.14 -11.04 4.24
C TYR A 283 4.63 -11.18 4.44
N ARG A 284 4.05 -12.37 4.28
CA ARG A 284 2.63 -12.61 4.57
C ARG A 284 2.32 -12.40 6.06
N TYR A 285 3.17 -12.88 6.99
CA TYR A 285 3.00 -12.61 8.41
C TYR A 285 3.29 -11.15 8.76
N GLU A 286 4.40 -10.61 8.26
CA GLU A 286 4.82 -9.25 8.58
C GLU A 286 3.81 -8.21 8.13
N ARG A 287 3.14 -8.40 6.98
CA ARG A 287 2.06 -7.51 6.51
C ARG A 287 0.91 -7.46 7.51
N ILE A 288 0.45 -8.59 8.00
CA ILE A 288 -0.64 -8.67 8.99
C ILE A 288 -0.21 -7.94 10.28
N ILE A 289 1.03 -8.15 10.72
CA ILE A 289 1.58 -7.53 11.93
C ILE A 289 1.72 -6.01 11.75
N GLN A 290 2.16 -5.55 10.58
CA GLN A 290 2.23 -4.13 10.24
C GLN A 290 0.83 -3.49 10.26
N ASP A 291 -0.17 -4.13 9.68
CA ASP A 291 -1.55 -3.65 9.73
C ASP A 291 -2.05 -3.54 11.19
N ILE A 292 -1.80 -4.56 12.02
CA ILE A 292 -2.16 -4.51 13.45
C ILE A 292 -1.44 -3.35 14.15
N ALA A 293 -0.14 -3.16 13.91
CA ALA A 293 0.63 -2.09 14.54
C ALA A 293 0.10 -0.71 14.16
N ILE A 294 -0.08 -0.45 12.85
CA ILE A 294 -0.55 0.83 12.31
C ILE A 294 -1.95 1.15 12.84
N PHE A 295 -2.88 0.20 12.77
CA PHE A 295 -4.25 0.41 13.24
C PHE A 295 -4.34 0.57 14.75
N CYS A 296 -3.44 -0.08 15.53
CA CYS A 296 -3.33 0.19 16.96
C CYS A 296 -2.84 1.62 17.24
N GLU A 297 -1.83 2.10 16.50
CA GLU A 297 -1.33 3.47 16.61
C GLU A 297 -2.43 4.47 16.26
N ASP A 298 -3.11 4.29 15.14
CA ASP A 298 -4.18 5.17 14.68
C ASP A 298 -5.37 5.23 15.64
N ILE A 299 -5.75 4.10 16.25
CA ILE A 299 -6.94 4.02 17.11
C ILE A 299 -6.62 4.38 18.55
N PHE A 300 -5.48 3.94 19.11
CA PHE A 300 -5.17 4.17 20.52
C PHE A 300 -4.43 5.50 20.79
N LEU A 301 -3.70 6.03 19.80
CA LEU A 301 -2.89 7.24 19.99
C LEU A 301 -3.53 8.51 19.42
N THR A 302 -4.67 8.38 18.72
CA THR A 302 -5.39 9.53 18.17
C THR A 302 -6.85 9.53 18.64
N THR A 303 -7.45 10.73 18.69
CA THR A 303 -8.88 10.91 19.01
C THR A 303 -9.66 11.54 17.86
N GLN A 304 -8.96 11.91 16.78
CA GLN A 304 -9.55 12.51 15.57
C GLN A 304 -9.79 11.42 14.51
N GLY A 305 -10.63 11.69 13.51
CA GLY A 305 -10.87 10.78 12.40
C GLY A 305 -11.85 9.65 12.74
N GLY A 306 -13.04 9.98 13.23
CA GLY A 306 -14.03 8.99 13.73
C GLY A 306 -14.39 7.92 12.70
N GLU A 307 -14.64 8.32 11.44
CA GLU A 307 -14.97 7.38 10.36
C GLU A 307 -13.73 6.60 9.86
N ASP A 308 -12.61 7.26 9.70
CA ASP A 308 -11.32 6.64 9.33
C ASP A 308 -10.92 5.58 10.36
N ARG A 309 -11.03 5.88 11.67
CA ARG A 309 -10.72 4.94 12.77
C ARG A 309 -11.66 3.74 12.80
N ALA A 310 -12.96 3.96 12.59
CA ALA A 310 -13.93 2.88 12.49
C ALA A 310 -13.67 1.98 11.28
N GLN A 311 -13.24 2.55 10.17
CA GLN A 311 -12.85 1.78 8.99
C GLN A 311 -11.55 0.99 9.22
N ALA A 312 -10.55 1.61 9.86
CA ALA A 312 -9.30 0.93 10.26
C ALA A 312 -9.58 -0.31 11.11
N LEU A 313 -10.49 -0.22 12.09
CA LEU A 313 -10.90 -1.36 12.90
C LEU A 313 -11.54 -2.47 12.06
N ARG A 314 -12.41 -2.13 11.10
CA ARG A 314 -13.01 -3.12 10.19
C ARG A 314 -11.95 -3.83 9.34
N TYR A 315 -10.98 -3.11 8.80
CA TYR A 315 -9.88 -3.70 8.03
C TYR A 315 -9.00 -4.63 8.88
N LEU A 316 -8.63 -4.21 10.10
CA LEU A 316 -7.88 -5.05 11.03
C LEU A 316 -8.63 -6.36 11.30
N MET A 317 -9.92 -6.28 11.65
CA MET A 317 -10.72 -7.45 11.96
C MET A 317 -10.89 -8.39 10.77
N SER A 318 -10.90 -7.86 9.54
CA SER A 318 -11.06 -8.67 8.33
C SER A 318 -9.92 -9.65 8.09
N ASN A 319 -8.69 -9.36 8.54
CA ASN A 319 -7.56 -10.28 8.47
C ASN A 319 -7.80 -11.60 9.22
N PHE A 320 -8.67 -11.57 10.26
CA PHE A 320 -8.99 -12.71 11.11
C PHE A 320 -10.23 -13.49 10.66
N LEU A 321 -10.80 -13.16 9.51
CA LEU A 321 -11.90 -13.93 8.95
C LEU A 321 -11.44 -15.33 8.50
N PRO A 322 -12.30 -16.36 8.59
CA PRO A 322 -11.97 -17.71 8.15
C PRO A 322 -11.52 -17.74 6.68
N ASN A 323 -10.48 -18.53 6.38
CA ASN A 323 -9.93 -18.71 5.04
C ASN A 323 -9.41 -17.41 4.38
N ASN A 324 -9.13 -16.38 5.15
CA ASN A 324 -8.60 -15.13 4.70
C ASN A 324 -7.07 -15.05 4.98
N THR A 325 -6.53 -13.86 5.01
CA THR A 325 -5.10 -13.49 5.04
C THR A 325 -4.26 -14.31 6.02
N ILE A 326 -4.73 -14.49 7.27
CA ILE A 326 -4.01 -15.27 8.29
C ILE A 326 -3.97 -16.76 7.93
N ALA A 327 -5.09 -17.34 7.50
CA ALA A 327 -5.14 -18.75 7.10
C ALA A 327 -4.20 -19.03 5.91
N ILE A 328 -4.14 -18.11 4.94
CA ILE A 328 -3.22 -18.19 3.80
C ILE A 328 -1.76 -18.07 4.25
N ALA A 329 -1.46 -17.16 5.17
CA ALA A 329 -0.11 -17.00 5.73
C ALA A 329 0.37 -18.30 6.42
N TYR A 330 -0.48 -18.92 7.24
CA TYR A 330 -0.16 -20.22 7.84
C TYR A 330 0.07 -21.33 6.82
N THR A 331 -0.73 -21.37 5.76
CA THR A 331 -0.57 -22.38 4.69
C THR A 331 0.74 -22.20 3.91
N SER A 332 1.24 -20.97 3.80
CA SER A 332 2.49 -20.62 3.13
C SER A 332 3.73 -21.01 3.93
N ASP A 333 3.60 -21.11 5.24
CA ASP A 333 4.71 -21.42 6.16
C ASP A 333 5.02 -22.91 6.14
N THR A 334 5.92 -23.32 5.24
CA THR A 334 6.38 -24.70 5.11
C THR A 334 7.38 -25.13 6.19
N SER A 335 7.84 -24.21 7.03
CA SER A 335 8.83 -24.46 8.09
C SER A 335 8.34 -25.49 9.13
N GLN A 336 7.04 -25.73 9.22
CA GLN A 336 6.43 -26.70 10.12
C GLN A 336 6.14 -28.07 9.49
N ARG A 337 6.36 -28.28 8.19
CA ARG A 337 6.10 -29.60 7.55
C ARG A 337 7.23 -30.61 7.73
N GLY A 338 8.27 -30.27 8.53
CA GLY A 338 9.46 -31.08 8.77
C GLY A 338 9.81 -31.33 10.24
N ALA A 339 8.85 -31.10 11.18
CA ALA A 339 9.05 -31.40 12.60
C ALA A 339 8.19 -32.58 13.05
#